data_36b132e3a0dde8794341ffdc1ffb002d
#
_entry.id   36b132e3a0dde8794341ffdc1ffb002d
#
_cell.length_a   1.000
_cell.length_b   1.000
_cell.length_c   1.000
_cell.angle_alpha   90.00
_cell.angle_beta   90.00
_cell.angle_gamma   90.00
#
_symmetry.space_group_name_H-M   'P 1'
#
loop_
_entity.id
_entity.type
_entity.pdbx_description
1 polymer ?
#
loop_
_entity_poly.entity_id
_entity_poly.type
_entity_poly.pdbx_seq_one_letter_code
_entity_poly.pdbx_strand_id
1 'polypeptide(L)'
;MTKLIFYVDFDRDLRIYKKWKIRKFFGENYFNYLLEQFYPKLVGKTDKEIISYFKNNEGEIICQTEKSGEKLEQKFVNTDNDFFQEVERVTDFKWKHKIYKCHLSSTFICGGCYDVQKGNIVSVFPRLEPALDTLFHELIHLHFWVTIDELKIRYNEKDKLASRGKIWDLSEIAVNYPLQKIKIGGYKSEFNTYPQHKGIWNKIKKYWNLDFKNFIIKSLEEMQYTYK
;
A
#
# COMPACT_ATOMS: atom_id res chain seq x y z
N MET A 1 -2.78 22.47 -1.24
CA MET A 1 -3.19 21.25 -1.98
C MET A 1 -2.10 20.22 -1.81
N THR A 2 -2.46 19.01 -1.43
CA THR A 2 -1.55 17.85 -1.33
C THR A 2 -1.22 17.35 -2.73
N LYS A 3 0.04 16.94 -2.96
CA LYS A 3 0.52 16.47 -4.28
C LYS A 3 1.25 15.14 -4.16
N LEU A 4 1.22 14.34 -5.23
CA LEU A 4 2.01 13.14 -5.40
C LEU A 4 3.10 13.37 -6.45
N ILE A 5 4.31 12.89 -6.18
CA ILE A 5 5.46 12.93 -7.10
C ILE A 5 5.90 11.50 -7.36
N PHE A 6 5.99 11.12 -8.63
CA PHE A 6 6.47 9.82 -9.06
C PHE A 6 7.99 9.85 -9.30
N TYR A 7 8.69 8.79 -8.95
CA TYR A 7 10.13 8.67 -9.17
C TYR A 7 10.58 7.22 -9.19
N VAL A 8 11.71 6.96 -9.84
CA VAL A 8 12.42 5.68 -9.83
C VAL A 8 13.67 5.81 -8.95
N ASP A 9 13.96 4.80 -8.14
CA ASP A 9 15.17 4.68 -7.31
C ASP A 9 15.55 3.18 -7.24
N PHE A 10 16.43 2.78 -8.12
CA PHE A 10 16.82 1.38 -8.27
C PHE A 10 17.54 0.82 -7.03
N ASP A 11 18.33 1.63 -6.34
CA ASP A 11 18.96 1.22 -5.08
C ASP A 11 17.91 0.99 -3.99
N ARG A 12 16.87 1.82 -3.95
CA ARG A 12 15.73 1.60 -3.06
C ARG A 12 15.01 0.29 -3.40
N ASP A 13 14.84 -0.02 -4.67
CA ASP A 13 14.26 -1.27 -5.15
C ASP A 13 15.00 -2.48 -4.59
N LEU A 14 16.31 -2.52 -4.75
CA LEU A 14 17.13 -3.62 -4.23
C LEU A 14 17.09 -3.72 -2.71
N ARG A 15 16.98 -2.58 -1.99
CA ARG A 15 16.78 -2.57 -0.53
C ARG A 15 15.42 -3.14 -0.16
N ILE A 16 14.35 -2.78 -0.86
CA ILE A 16 12.99 -3.31 -0.65
C ILE A 16 13.00 -4.82 -0.88
N TYR A 17 13.54 -5.29 -1.99
CA TYR A 17 13.63 -6.71 -2.30
C TYR A 17 14.29 -7.51 -1.17
N LYS A 18 15.44 -7.04 -0.67
CA LYS A 18 16.16 -7.69 0.43
C LYS A 18 15.40 -7.64 1.75
N LYS A 19 14.85 -6.47 2.09
CA LYS A 19 14.16 -6.22 3.37
C LYS A 19 12.92 -7.10 3.52
N TRP A 20 12.08 -7.15 2.50
CA TRP A 20 10.78 -7.82 2.57
C TRP A 20 10.89 -9.33 2.37
N LYS A 21 12.04 -9.86 1.93
CA LYS A 21 12.18 -11.30 1.64
C LYS A 21 10.95 -11.81 0.89
N ILE A 22 10.61 -11.14 -0.20
CA ILE A 22 9.35 -11.24 -0.96
C ILE A 22 8.95 -12.70 -1.19
N ARG A 23 9.89 -13.53 -1.65
CA ARG A 23 9.69 -14.96 -1.86
C ARG A 23 9.17 -15.67 -0.62
N LYS A 24 9.76 -15.39 0.55
CA LYS A 24 9.37 -16.01 1.82
C LYS A 24 8.02 -15.51 2.32
N PHE A 25 7.71 -14.25 2.06
CA PHE A 25 6.46 -13.62 2.51
C PHE A 25 5.24 -14.17 1.75
N PHE A 26 5.33 -14.25 0.42
CA PHE A 26 4.22 -14.66 -0.45
C PHE A 26 4.22 -16.17 -0.77
N GLY A 27 5.30 -16.88 -0.46
CA GLY A 27 5.49 -18.28 -0.82
C GLY A 27 6.10 -18.47 -2.21
N GLU A 28 6.85 -19.55 -2.37
CA GLU A 28 7.64 -19.84 -3.58
C GLU A 28 6.78 -19.91 -4.84
N ASN A 29 5.65 -20.61 -4.77
CA ASN A 29 4.80 -20.84 -5.94
C ASN A 29 4.20 -19.54 -6.47
N TYR A 30 3.68 -18.68 -5.59
CA TYR A 30 3.10 -17.40 -5.98
C TYR A 30 4.18 -16.45 -6.50
N PHE A 31 5.33 -16.41 -5.86
CA PHE A 31 6.45 -15.59 -6.31
C PHE A 31 6.93 -16.01 -7.71
N ASN A 32 7.10 -17.33 -7.96
CA ASN A 32 7.48 -17.83 -9.27
C ASN A 32 6.41 -17.54 -10.33
N TYR A 33 5.13 -17.67 -10.01
CA TYR A 33 4.05 -17.26 -10.90
C TYR A 33 4.18 -15.78 -11.33
N LEU A 34 4.49 -14.87 -10.42
CA LEU A 34 4.71 -13.47 -10.75
C LEU A 34 5.99 -13.27 -11.57
N LEU A 35 7.07 -14.01 -11.28
CA LEU A 35 8.28 -13.98 -12.11
C LEU A 35 7.99 -14.42 -13.55
N GLU A 36 7.16 -15.44 -13.77
CA GLU A 36 6.77 -15.88 -15.11
C GLU A 36 6.13 -14.75 -15.92
N GLN A 37 5.36 -13.87 -15.28
CA GLN A 37 4.69 -12.76 -15.95
C GLN A 37 5.64 -11.61 -16.30
N PHE A 38 6.61 -11.31 -15.46
CA PHE A 38 7.40 -10.08 -15.56
C PHE A 38 8.88 -10.31 -15.85
N TYR A 39 9.43 -11.42 -15.37
CA TYR A 39 10.84 -11.80 -15.47
C TYR A 39 11.02 -13.32 -15.65
N PRO A 40 10.53 -13.90 -16.74
CA PRO A 40 10.47 -15.37 -16.92
C PRO A 40 11.84 -16.05 -16.81
N LYS A 41 12.93 -15.34 -17.14
CA LYS A 41 14.30 -15.83 -16.99
C LYS A 41 14.75 -16.04 -15.53
N LEU A 42 13.97 -15.54 -14.57
CA LEU A 42 14.28 -15.60 -13.13
C LEU A 42 13.50 -16.70 -12.39
N VAL A 43 12.60 -17.38 -13.05
CA VAL A 43 11.87 -18.50 -12.44
C VAL A 43 12.85 -19.57 -11.97
N GLY A 44 12.70 -20.01 -10.72
CA GLY A 44 13.57 -21.01 -10.09
C GLY A 44 14.98 -20.51 -9.72
N LYS A 45 15.30 -19.21 -9.95
CA LYS A 45 16.57 -18.63 -9.56
C LYS A 45 16.61 -18.28 -8.08
N THR A 46 17.83 -18.34 -7.52
CA THR A 46 18.07 -17.89 -6.14
C THR A 46 17.98 -16.36 -6.02
N ASP A 47 17.75 -15.85 -4.80
CA ASP A 47 17.74 -14.39 -4.57
C ASP A 47 19.04 -13.71 -5.01
N LYS A 48 20.19 -14.39 -4.89
CA LYS A 48 21.48 -13.87 -5.34
C LYS A 48 21.52 -13.71 -6.86
N GLU A 49 21.03 -14.71 -7.60
CA GLU A 49 20.94 -14.65 -9.07
C GLU A 49 19.96 -13.59 -9.55
N ILE A 50 18.81 -13.47 -8.88
CA ILE A 50 17.79 -12.45 -9.17
C ILE A 50 18.38 -11.04 -8.97
N ILE A 51 19.04 -10.78 -7.85
CA ILE A 51 19.68 -9.49 -7.58
C ILE A 51 20.78 -9.20 -8.61
N SER A 52 21.57 -10.21 -8.98
CA SER A 52 22.61 -10.07 -10.02
C SER A 52 22.00 -9.73 -11.37
N TYR A 53 20.91 -10.40 -11.74
CA TYR A 53 20.19 -10.10 -12.98
C TYR A 53 19.67 -8.66 -12.99
N PHE A 54 19.02 -8.20 -11.91
CA PHE A 54 18.54 -6.84 -11.83
C PHE A 54 19.65 -5.82 -12.01
N LYS A 55 20.79 -6.01 -11.35
CA LYS A 55 21.94 -5.11 -11.49
C LYS A 55 22.52 -5.11 -12.90
N ASN A 56 22.64 -6.27 -13.54
CA ASN A 56 23.22 -6.39 -14.88
C ASN A 56 22.30 -5.84 -15.99
N ASN A 57 21.00 -5.66 -15.69
CA ASN A 57 20.00 -5.16 -16.63
C ASN A 57 19.33 -3.87 -16.15
N GLU A 58 20.00 -3.12 -15.26
CA GLU A 58 19.46 -1.93 -14.59
C GLU A 58 18.83 -0.93 -15.55
N GLY A 59 19.55 -0.54 -16.61
CA GLY A 59 19.08 0.46 -17.58
C GLY A 59 17.80 0.03 -18.31
N GLU A 60 17.70 -1.23 -18.72
CA GLU A 60 16.50 -1.75 -19.38
C GLU A 60 15.31 -1.79 -18.41
N ILE A 61 15.56 -2.24 -17.17
CA ILE A 61 14.55 -2.37 -16.14
C ILE A 61 14.00 -0.98 -15.73
N ILE A 62 14.87 0.00 -15.55
CA ILE A 62 14.48 1.40 -15.29
C ILE A 62 13.58 1.91 -16.42
N CYS A 63 14.02 1.78 -17.68
CA CYS A 63 13.26 2.24 -18.84
C CYS A 63 11.84 1.60 -18.90
N GLN A 64 11.73 0.29 -18.64
CA GLN A 64 10.43 -0.39 -18.60
C GLN A 64 9.55 0.10 -17.45
N THR A 65 10.16 0.36 -16.30
CA THR A 65 9.46 0.86 -15.10
C THR A 65 8.95 2.28 -15.32
N GLU A 66 9.76 3.16 -15.90
CA GLU A 66 9.37 4.53 -16.24
C GLU A 66 8.20 4.56 -17.22
N LYS A 67 8.26 3.80 -18.32
CA LYS A 67 7.15 3.71 -19.31
C LYS A 67 5.82 3.25 -18.68
N SER A 68 5.88 2.33 -17.73
CA SER A 68 4.68 1.87 -17.03
C SER A 68 4.24 2.88 -15.97
N GLY A 69 5.21 3.56 -15.35
CA GLY A 69 4.98 4.65 -14.40
C GLY A 69 4.29 5.85 -15.02
N GLU A 70 4.67 6.27 -16.23
CA GLU A 70 4.01 7.34 -16.97
C GLU A 70 2.51 7.07 -17.17
N LYS A 71 2.15 5.80 -17.49
CA LYS A 71 0.74 5.40 -17.61
C LYS A 71 -0.01 5.48 -16.26
N LEU A 72 0.65 5.05 -15.19
CA LEU A 72 0.08 5.15 -13.84
C LEU A 72 -0.09 6.60 -13.42
N GLU A 73 0.91 7.46 -13.67
CA GLU A 73 0.86 8.89 -13.39
C GLU A 73 -0.29 9.57 -14.15
N GLN A 74 -0.45 9.28 -15.45
CA GLN A 74 -1.56 9.80 -16.24
C GLN A 74 -2.92 9.37 -15.68
N LYS A 75 -3.08 8.07 -15.30
CA LYS A 75 -4.29 7.59 -14.64
C LYS A 75 -4.55 8.34 -13.34
N PHE A 76 -3.51 8.57 -12.54
CA PHE A 76 -3.60 9.29 -11.27
C PHE A 76 -3.93 10.77 -11.47
N VAL A 77 -3.29 11.47 -12.40
CA VAL A 77 -3.54 12.90 -12.68
C VAL A 77 -5.00 13.14 -13.07
N ASN A 78 -5.62 12.22 -13.78
CA ASN A 78 -7.04 12.29 -14.12
C ASN A 78 -7.97 12.19 -12.89
N THR A 79 -7.44 11.76 -11.74
CA THR A 79 -8.16 11.61 -10.46
C THR A 79 -7.59 12.48 -9.34
N ASP A 80 -6.37 13.06 -9.53
CA ASP A 80 -5.53 13.65 -8.48
C ASP A 80 -6.23 14.75 -7.68
N ASN A 81 -6.85 15.70 -8.36
CA ASN A 81 -7.49 16.84 -7.68
C ASN A 81 -8.60 16.40 -6.73
N ASP A 82 -9.17 15.24 -6.96
CA ASP A 82 -10.29 14.72 -6.21
C ASP A 82 -9.86 13.70 -5.15
N PHE A 83 -8.79 12.90 -5.39
CA PHE A 83 -8.41 11.81 -4.49
C PHE A 83 -8.09 12.30 -3.06
N PHE A 84 -7.13 13.20 -2.92
CA PHE A 84 -6.72 13.67 -1.61
C PHE A 84 -7.87 14.39 -0.87
N GLN A 85 -8.64 15.22 -1.59
CA GLN A 85 -9.78 15.94 -1.03
C GLN A 85 -10.92 15.00 -0.65
N GLU A 86 -11.21 14.00 -1.48
CA GLU A 86 -12.25 13.02 -1.22
C GLU A 86 -11.91 12.12 -0.04
N VAL A 87 -10.64 11.71 0.12
CA VAL A 87 -10.21 10.97 1.32
C VAL A 87 -10.39 11.84 2.57
N GLU A 88 -9.97 13.11 2.57
CA GLU A 88 -10.22 14.04 3.68
C GLU A 88 -11.72 14.21 3.97
N ARG A 89 -12.54 14.34 2.94
CA ARG A 89 -14.01 14.47 3.08
C ARG A 89 -14.64 13.24 3.72
N VAL A 90 -14.19 12.04 3.32
CA VAL A 90 -14.76 10.77 3.77
C VAL A 90 -14.29 10.42 5.19
N THR A 91 -13.05 10.76 5.53
CA THR A 91 -12.43 10.38 6.81
C THR A 91 -12.54 11.47 7.87
N ASP A 92 -12.76 12.73 7.49
CA ASP A 92 -12.71 13.93 8.34
C ASP A 92 -11.32 14.17 8.96
N PHE A 93 -10.26 13.64 8.35
CA PHE A 93 -8.87 13.86 8.75
C PHE A 93 -8.08 14.49 7.62
N LYS A 94 -7.08 15.35 7.96
CA LYS A 94 -6.22 16.01 6.99
C LYS A 94 -4.98 15.17 6.68
N TRP A 95 -4.49 15.29 5.45
CA TRP A 95 -3.19 14.74 5.10
C TRP A 95 -2.07 15.48 5.83
N LYS A 96 -1.16 14.75 6.46
CA LYS A 96 -0.06 15.30 7.26
C LYS A 96 0.97 16.05 6.40
N HIS A 97 1.24 15.57 5.21
CA HIS A 97 2.27 16.11 4.33
C HIS A 97 1.64 16.80 3.12
N LYS A 98 2.28 17.90 2.65
CA LYS A 98 1.91 18.55 1.39
C LYS A 98 2.40 17.80 0.16
N ILE A 99 3.44 16.98 0.31
CA ILE A 99 4.03 16.20 -0.77
C ILE A 99 4.15 14.75 -0.32
N TYR A 100 3.52 13.87 -1.07
CA TYR A 100 3.71 12.43 -1.02
C TYR A 100 4.55 12.00 -2.22
N LYS A 101 5.24 10.86 -2.11
CA LYS A 101 6.12 10.34 -3.14
C LYS A 101 5.73 8.91 -3.47
N CYS A 102 5.54 8.61 -4.75
CA CYS A 102 5.35 7.27 -5.26
C CYS A 102 6.66 6.79 -5.87
N HIS A 103 7.32 5.87 -5.21
CA HIS A 103 8.45 5.14 -5.77
C HIS A 103 7.91 4.06 -6.72
N LEU A 104 8.25 4.18 -7.99
CA LEU A 104 7.92 3.21 -9.03
C LEU A 104 8.91 2.05 -8.90
N SER A 105 8.47 0.96 -8.32
CA SER A 105 9.33 -0.20 -8.07
C SER A 105 9.37 -1.13 -9.25
N SER A 106 10.56 -1.61 -9.58
CA SER A 106 10.79 -2.65 -10.59
C SER A 106 10.96 -4.04 -9.98
N THR A 107 11.13 -4.14 -8.66
CA THR A 107 11.42 -5.40 -7.98
C THR A 107 10.30 -5.89 -7.06
N PHE A 108 9.39 -5.03 -6.64
CA PHE A 108 8.27 -5.41 -5.78
C PHE A 108 7.08 -5.90 -6.59
N ILE A 109 7.32 -6.96 -7.35
CA ILE A 109 6.36 -7.54 -8.32
C ILE A 109 5.04 -8.01 -7.70
N CYS A 110 4.95 -8.08 -6.37
CA CYS A 110 3.75 -8.51 -5.65
C CYS A 110 2.75 -7.37 -5.35
N GLY A 111 3.00 -6.17 -5.82
CA GLY A 111 2.07 -5.05 -5.63
C GLY A 111 2.71 -3.77 -5.10
N GLY A 112 2.40 -3.40 -3.87
CA GLY A 112 2.85 -2.16 -3.24
C GLY A 112 3.30 -2.30 -1.80
N CYS A 113 3.86 -1.23 -1.27
CA CYS A 113 4.14 -1.06 0.14
C CYS A 113 4.28 0.42 0.49
N TYR A 114 4.18 0.75 1.77
CA TYR A 114 4.37 2.10 2.29
C TYR A 114 5.52 2.18 3.30
N ASP A 115 6.09 3.37 3.44
CA ASP A 115 7.19 3.64 4.37
C ASP A 115 6.62 4.33 5.63
N VAL A 116 6.35 3.54 6.66
CA VAL A 116 5.77 4.03 7.92
C VAL A 116 6.68 5.05 8.61
N GLN A 117 8.00 4.88 8.51
CA GLN A 117 8.95 5.77 9.18
C GLN A 117 8.98 7.16 8.57
N LYS A 118 8.98 7.24 7.24
CA LYS A 118 8.93 8.51 6.51
C LYS A 118 7.52 9.10 6.45
N GLY A 119 6.48 8.25 6.46
CA GLY A 119 5.08 8.65 6.50
C GLY A 119 4.56 9.35 5.24
N ASN A 120 5.37 9.47 4.20
CA ASN A 120 5.00 10.14 2.96
C ASN A 120 5.52 9.45 1.69
N ILE A 121 5.95 8.20 1.78
CA ILE A 121 6.45 7.43 0.64
C ILE A 121 5.67 6.13 0.52
N VAL A 122 5.15 5.89 -0.68
CA VAL A 122 4.64 4.59 -1.11
C VAL A 122 5.54 4.02 -2.19
N SER A 123 5.56 2.72 -2.36
CA SER A 123 6.22 2.04 -3.47
C SER A 123 5.21 1.16 -4.17
N VAL A 124 5.11 1.25 -5.49
CA VAL A 124 4.15 0.49 -6.30
C VAL A 124 4.87 -0.14 -7.47
N PHE A 125 4.55 -1.39 -7.79
CA PHE A 125 5.01 -2.03 -9.01
C PHE A 125 4.06 -1.66 -10.17
N PRO A 126 4.45 -0.72 -11.07
CA PRO A 126 3.51 -0.09 -12.00
C PRO A 126 3.10 -1.01 -13.17
N ARG A 127 3.74 -2.17 -13.31
CA ARG A 127 3.44 -3.17 -14.36
C ARG A 127 2.38 -4.17 -13.93
N LEU A 128 2.04 -4.25 -12.64
CA LEU A 128 0.98 -5.13 -12.13
C LEU A 128 -0.34 -4.37 -12.11
N GLU A 129 -1.31 -4.82 -12.89
CA GLU A 129 -2.66 -4.25 -12.82
C GLU A 129 -3.46 -4.90 -11.68
N PRO A 130 -4.27 -4.14 -10.96
CA PRO A 130 -4.54 -2.69 -11.11
C PRO A 130 -3.60 -1.80 -10.28
N ALA A 131 -2.56 -1.25 -10.90
CA ALA A 131 -1.55 -0.43 -10.21
C ALA A 131 -2.13 0.81 -9.52
N LEU A 132 -3.19 1.42 -10.07
CA LEU A 132 -3.85 2.58 -9.47
C LEU A 132 -4.55 2.21 -8.15
N ASP A 133 -5.21 1.06 -8.09
CA ASP A 133 -5.85 0.58 -6.85
C ASP A 133 -4.80 0.32 -5.77
N THR A 134 -3.68 -0.29 -6.16
CA THR A 134 -2.53 -0.49 -5.27
C THR A 134 -2.00 0.84 -4.77
N LEU A 135 -1.83 1.83 -5.63
CA LEU A 135 -1.38 3.17 -5.24
C LEU A 135 -2.32 3.82 -4.22
N PHE A 136 -3.61 3.80 -4.48
CA PHE A 136 -4.61 4.34 -3.55
C PHE A 136 -4.61 3.61 -2.21
N HIS A 137 -4.54 2.30 -2.25
CA HIS A 137 -4.45 1.44 -1.06
C HIS A 137 -3.25 1.84 -0.17
N GLU A 138 -2.07 1.94 -0.75
CA GLU A 138 -0.84 2.29 -0.02
C GLU A 138 -0.86 3.74 0.51
N LEU A 139 -1.43 4.68 -0.25
CA LEU A 139 -1.61 6.06 0.23
C LEU A 139 -2.56 6.12 1.43
N ILE A 140 -3.67 5.37 1.40
CA ILE A 140 -4.62 5.34 2.51
C ILE A 140 -4.01 4.71 3.76
N HIS A 141 -3.10 3.74 3.63
CA HIS A 141 -2.35 3.27 4.80
C HIS A 141 -1.57 4.41 5.48
N LEU A 142 -0.91 5.28 4.71
CA LEU A 142 -0.24 6.45 5.29
C LEU A 142 -1.23 7.38 5.98
N HIS A 143 -2.40 7.61 5.38
CA HIS A 143 -3.47 8.42 5.98
C HIS A 143 -4.06 7.77 7.24
N PHE A 144 -4.23 6.45 7.25
CA PHE A 144 -4.67 5.70 8.43
C PHE A 144 -3.74 5.93 9.64
N TRP A 145 -2.42 5.88 9.43
CA TRP A 145 -1.47 6.13 10.52
C TRP A 145 -1.53 7.57 11.04
N VAL A 146 -1.79 8.55 10.18
CA VAL A 146 -2.07 9.93 10.61
C VAL A 146 -3.32 9.97 11.47
N THR A 147 -4.39 9.27 11.08
CA THR A 147 -5.63 9.18 11.87
C THR A 147 -5.38 8.57 13.25
N ILE A 148 -4.61 7.49 13.34
CA ILE A 148 -4.25 6.85 14.62
C ILE A 148 -3.49 7.82 15.52
N ASP A 149 -2.54 8.59 14.97
CA ASP A 149 -1.77 9.61 15.70
C ASP A 149 -2.68 10.74 16.20
N GLU A 150 -3.58 11.27 15.36
CA GLU A 150 -4.51 12.35 15.73
C GLU A 150 -5.56 11.91 16.77
N LEU A 151 -5.99 10.65 16.73
CA LEU A 151 -6.85 10.05 17.75
C LEU A 151 -6.10 9.76 19.04
N LYS A 152 -4.79 10.02 19.12
CA LYS A 152 -3.92 9.75 20.28
C LYS A 152 -3.97 8.29 20.73
N ILE A 153 -4.18 7.38 19.78
CA ILE A 153 -4.16 5.96 20.04
C ILE A 153 -2.70 5.53 20.23
N ARG A 154 -2.38 5.05 21.43
CA ARG A 154 -1.03 4.59 21.73
C ARG A 154 -0.79 3.22 21.08
N TYR A 155 0.34 3.07 20.46
CA TYR A 155 0.78 1.82 19.85
C TYR A 155 2.30 1.65 20.03
N ASN A 156 2.79 0.44 19.84
CA ASN A 156 4.22 0.16 19.82
C ASN A 156 4.72 -0.05 18.39
N GLU A 157 6.04 -0.03 18.18
CA GLU A 157 6.62 -0.21 16.84
C GLU A 157 6.24 -1.55 16.17
N LYS A 158 5.90 -2.58 16.96
CA LYS A 158 5.45 -3.87 16.41
C LYS A 158 4.07 -3.77 15.78
N ASP A 159 3.23 -2.85 16.26
CA ASP A 159 1.90 -2.63 15.70
C ASP A 159 1.95 -2.06 14.27
N LYS A 160 3.06 -1.42 13.89
CA LYS A 160 3.31 -0.89 12.54
C LYS A 160 3.88 -1.94 11.58
N LEU A 161 4.32 -3.07 12.09
CA LEU A 161 4.94 -4.10 11.27
C LEU A 161 3.89 -5.06 10.73
N ALA A 162 3.95 -5.32 9.43
CA ALA A 162 3.09 -6.27 8.75
C ALA A 162 2.99 -7.61 9.51
N SER A 163 1.77 -8.12 9.64
CA SER A 163 1.43 -9.40 10.27
C SER A 163 1.70 -9.55 11.77
N ARG A 164 1.88 -8.45 12.54
CA ARG A 164 2.26 -8.57 13.95
C ARG A 164 1.48 -7.72 14.94
N GLY A 165 0.51 -6.93 14.51
CA GLY A 165 -0.21 -6.06 15.41
C GLY A 165 -1.68 -5.86 15.05
N LYS A 166 -2.53 -5.74 16.07
CA LYS A 166 -3.97 -5.51 15.88
C LYS A 166 -4.28 -4.24 15.09
N ILE A 167 -3.45 -3.20 15.23
CA ILE A 167 -3.64 -1.96 14.47
C ILE A 167 -3.29 -2.18 13.01
N TRP A 168 -2.24 -2.95 12.70
CA TRP A 168 -1.94 -3.30 11.31
C TRP A 168 -3.08 -4.12 10.70
N ASP A 169 -3.59 -5.14 11.42
CA ASP A 169 -4.75 -5.92 10.95
C ASP A 169 -5.97 -5.03 10.67
N LEU A 170 -6.22 -4.06 11.56
CA LEU A 170 -7.28 -3.07 11.34
C LEU A 170 -6.98 -2.18 10.14
N SER A 171 -5.73 -1.76 9.91
CA SER A 171 -5.38 -0.91 8.78
C SER A 171 -5.70 -1.57 7.44
N GLU A 172 -5.43 -2.88 7.29
CA GLU A 172 -5.75 -3.65 6.07
C GLU A 172 -7.26 -3.76 5.78
N ILE A 173 -8.08 -3.64 6.81
CA ILE A 173 -9.55 -3.57 6.65
C ILE A 173 -9.99 -2.13 6.42
N ALA A 174 -9.45 -1.20 7.20
CA ALA A 174 -9.86 0.20 7.24
C ALA A 174 -9.56 0.96 5.94
N VAL A 175 -8.55 0.56 5.17
CA VAL A 175 -8.26 1.16 3.85
C VAL A 175 -9.43 1.05 2.88
N ASN A 176 -10.26 0.01 3.01
CA ASN A 176 -11.45 -0.16 2.19
C ASN A 176 -12.53 0.89 2.50
N TYR A 177 -12.54 1.48 3.69
CA TYR A 177 -13.59 2.42 4.09
C TYR A 177 -13.60 3.68 3.20
N PRO A 178 -12.51 4.45 3.06
CA PRO A 178 -12.49 5.56 2.13
C PRO A 178 -12.56 5.10 0.67
N LEU A 179 -11.87 4.01 0.27
CA LEU A 179 -11.88 3.53 -1.11
C LEU A 179 -13.27 3.26 -1.66
N GLN A 180 -14.18 2.76 -0.84
CA GLN A 180 -15.57 2.50 -1.25
C GLN A 180 -16.46 3.75 -1.26
N LYS A 181 -16.05 4.81 -0.57
CA LYS A 181 -16.88 6.02 -0.36
C LYS A 181 -16.40 7.25 -1.14
N ILE A 182 -15.17 7.25 -1.66
CA ILE A 182 -14.68 8.34 -2.52
C ILE A 182 -15.41 8.34 -3.87
N LYS A 183 -15.60 9.54 -4.42
CA LYS A 183 -16.29 9.78 -5.69
C LYS A 183 -15.34 10.48 -6.65
N ILE A 184 -14.46 9.74 -7.31
CA ILE A 184 -13.45 10.28 -8.20
C ILE A 184 -13.51 9.59 -9.57
N GLY A 185 -13.56 10.36 -10.64
CA GLY A 185 -13.31 9.92 -12.02
C GLY A 185 -13.94 8.59 -12.45
N GLY A 186 -15.09 8.19 -11.89
CA GLY A 186 -15.69 6.87 -12.15
C GLY A 186 -15.01 5.70 -11.44
N TYR A 187 -14.02 5.97 -10.59
CA TYR A 187 -13.34 4.95 -9.78
C TYR A 187 -14.32 4.23 -8.86
N LYS A 188 -14.22 2.92 -8.82
CA LYS A 188 -14.99 2.06 -7.92
C LYS A 188 -14.05 0.99 -7.36
N SER A 189 -13.96 0.91 -6.05
CA SER A 189 -13.25 -0.16 -5.36
C SER A 189 -14.24 -1.18 -4.81
N GLU A 190 -13.91 -2.45 -4.98
CA GLU A 190 -14.59 -3.53 -4.26
C GLU A 190 -13.94 -3.72 -2.89
N PHE A 191 -14.76 -4.13 -1.91
CA PHE A 191 -14.24 -4.49 -0.59
C PHE A 191 -13.34 -5.72 -0.73
N ASN A 192 -12.09 -5.56 -0.37
CA ASN A 192 -11.12 -6.65 -0.40
C ASN A 192 -10.36 -6.72 0.92
N THR A 193 -10.17 -7.92 1.45
CA THR A 193 -9.35 -8.15 2.63
C THR A 193 -8.71 -9.54 2.59
N TYR A 194 -7.55 -9.65 3.20
CA TYR A 194 -6.86 -10.94 3.26
C TYR A 194 -7.68 -11.99 4.03
N PRO A 195 -7.61 -13.27 3.66
CA PRO A 195 -8.35 -14.36 4.31
C PRO A 195 -8.19 -14.40 5.83
N GLN A 196 -6.99 -14.09 6.34
CA GLN A 196 -6.70 -14.04 7.77
C GLN A 196 -7.48 -12.94 8.53
N HIS A 197 -7.90 -11.88 7.85
CA HIS A 197 -8.65 -10.77 8.47
C HIS A 197 -10.17 -11.02 8.47
N LYS A 198 -10.66 -12.08 7.82
CA LYS A 198 -12.10 -12.38 7.74
C LYS A 198 -12.76 -12.51 9.13
N GLY A 199 -12.05 -13.10 10.10
CA GLY A 199 -12.53 -13.22 11.47
C GLY A 199 -12.68 -11.85 12.16
N ILE A 200 -11.74 -10.93 11.94
CA ILE A 200 -11.79 -9.56 12.47
C ILE A 200 -12.93 -8.81 11.78
N TRP A 201 -12.98 -8.85 10.46
CA TRP A 201 -14.04 -8.20 9.69
C TRP A 201 -15.45 -8.59 10.17
N ASN A 202 -15.70 -9.87 10.41
CA ASN A 202 -17.01 -10.34 10.89
C ASN A 202 -17.42 -9.71 12.22
N LYS A 203 -16.46 -9.36 13.09
CA LYS A 203 -16.72 -8.69 14.37
C LYS A 203 -17.01 -7.20 14.18
N ILE A 204 -16.24 -6.52 13.32
CA ILE A 204 -16.24 -5.05 13.22
C ILE A 204 -17.15 -4.50 12.11
N LYS A 205 -17.61 -5.32 11.16
CA LYS A 205 -18.47 -4.87 10.04
C LYS A 205 -19.76 -4.16 10.49
N LYS A 206 -20.26 -4.45 11.69
CA LYS A 206 -21.42 -3.78 12.28
C LYS A 206 -21.21 -2.27 12.49
N TYR A 207 -19.94 -1.83 12.53
CA TYR A 207 -19.56 -0.41 12.69
C TYR A 207 -19.30 0.30 11.35
N TRP A 208 -19.43 -0.40 10.21
CA TRP A 208 -19.07 0.12 8.89
C TRP A 208 -19.88 1.35 8.43
N ASN A 209 -21.07 1.51 8.98
CA ASN A 209 -21.94 2.65 8.65
C ASN A 209 -21.71 3.88 9.55
N LEU A 210 -20.85 3.80 10.56
CA LEU A 210 -20.42 4.95 11.35
C LEU A 210 -19.51 5.86 10.51
N ASP A 211 -19.22 7.08 10.98
CA ASP A 211 -18.11 7.86 10.44
C ASP A 211 -16.77 7.17 10.68
N PHE A 212 -15.73 7.58 9.94
CA PHE A 212 -14.45 6.89 9.94
C PHE A 212 -13.80 6.85 11.33
N LYS A 213 -13.86 7.98 12.08
CA LYS A 213 -13.36 8.06 13.45
C LYS A 213 -14.01 7.03 14.37
N ASN A 214 -15.34 7.02 14.39
CA ASN A 214 -16.10 6.09 15.24
C ASN A 214 -15.93 4.64 14.78
N PHE A 215 -15.83 4.39 13.45
CA PHE A 215 -15.48 3.07 12.95
C PHE A 215 -14.13 2.59 13.52
N ILE A 216 -13.07 3.41 13.47
CA ILE A 216 -11.75 3.04 14.00
C ILE A 216 -11.81 2.77 15.51
N ILE A 217 -12.39 3.70 16.29
CA ILE A 217 -12.46 3.58 17.76
C ILE A 217 -13.22 2.31 18.15
N LYS A 218 -14.44 2.12 17.61
CA LYS A 218 -15.27 0.96 17.93
C LYS A 218 -14.66 -0.37 17.49
N SER A 219 -13.94 -0.37 16.37
CA SER A 219 -13.23 -1.55 15.91
C SER A 219 -12.09 -1.94 16.84
N LEU A 220 -11.31 -0.99 17.34
CA LEU A 220 -10.24 -1.25 18.29
C LEU A 220 -10.79 -1.74 19.64
N GLU A 221 -11.88 -1.16 20.14
CA GLU A 221 -12.59 -1.64 21.33
C GLU A 221 -13.04 -3.09 21.17
N GLU A 222 -13.67 -3.43 20.05
CA GLU A 222 -14.14 -4.78 19.73
C GLU A 222 -12.99 -5.79 19.62
N MET A 223 -11.85 -5.36 19.08
CA MET A 223 -10.63 -6.14 18.99
C MET A 223 -9.89 -6.26 20.34
N GLN A 224 -10.44 -5.68 21.41
CA GLN A 224 -9.83 -5.64 22.75
C GLN A 224 -8.43 -5.03 22.72
N TYR A 225 -8.27 -3.96 21.94
CA TYR A 225 -7.04 -3.18 21.95
C TYR A 225 -7.06 -2.26 23.17
N THR A 226 -6.27 -2.62 24.17
CA THR A 226 -6.16 -1.80 25.39
C THR A 226 -5.20 -0.64 25.15
N TYR A 227 -5.72 0.57 25.19
CA TYR A 227 -4.90 1.79 25.27
C TYR A 227 -4.17 1.79 26.62
N LYS A 228 -2.91 1.40 26.64
CA LYS A 228 -2.06 1.60 27.82
C LYS A 228 -1.25 2.88 27.67
#